data_63c7326833915fae310155471e33adf3
#
_entry.id   63c7326833915fae310155471e33adf3
#
_cell.length_a   1.000
_cell.length_b   1.000
_cell.length_c   1.000
_cell.angle_alpha   90.00
_cell.angle_beta   90.00
_cell.angle_gamma   90.00
#
_symmetry.space_group_name_H-M   'P 1'
#
loop_
_entity.id
_entity.type
_entity.pdbx_description
1 polymer ?
#
loop_
_entity_poly.entity_id
_entity_poly.type
_entity_poly.pdbx_seq_one_letter_code
_entity_poly.pdbx_strand_id
1 'polypeptide(L)'
;KWNPNFKPYVLMEKNGIHIINLEETILCLEKATNFIKSKSKKGGVFLFVGTKKQARDIVQQEADRCSMFYVVERWLGGTLTNFSTIKKSIKRLHMLEKEGSLIYENQTKKEVQMLNRERIKLSDQHRGIKDMRRLPDAVIIVDTKLESTAVAESRRLGIPIIAIVDSNTDPSLIDYPIPANDDSIRTIQLIMAALSDSIIKSSAKKSNSPQDTLQEPKNSKFDLSTSTELQAESNDTSSDKDDSPAQSDAKSESTDK
;
A
#
# COMPACT_ATOMS: atom_id res chain seq x y z
N LYS A 1 -22.03 20.33 -14.84
CA LYS A 1 -23.36 20.58 -14.23
C LYS A 1 -23.27 20.17 -12.79
N TRP A 2 -23.54 21.07 -11.84
CA TRP A 2 -23.46 20.80 -10.41
C TRP A 2 -24.61 19.91 -9.93
N ASN A 3 -24.40 19.23 -8.77
CA ASN A 3 -25.42 18.38 -8.16
C ASN A 3 -26.11 19.13 -7.00
N PRO A 4 -27.45 19.21 -6.95
CA PRO A 4 -28.17 19.88 -5.86
C PRO A 4 -27.87 19.32 -4.46
N ASN A 5 -27.55 18.03 -4.34
CA ASN A 5 -27.20 17.39 -3.07
C ASN A 5 -25.87 17.88 -2.51
N PHE A 6 -25.06 18.58 -3.32
CA PHE A 6 -23.81 19.19 -2.87
C PHE A 6 -24.01 20.55 -2.20
N LYS A 7 -25.23 21.13 -2.25
CA LYS A 7 -25.56 22.44 -1.69
C LYS A 7 -25.09 22.68 -0.24
N PRO A 8 -25.14 21.72 0.69
CA PRO A 8 -24.67 21.93 2.07
C PRO A 8 -23.19 22.28 2.18
N TYR A 9 -22.38 21.93 1.17
CA TYR A 9 -20.92 22.15 1.14
C TYR A 9 -20.51 23.39 0.36
N VAL A 10 -21.49 24.16 -0.19
CA VAL A 10 -21.23 25.39 -0.93
C VAL A 10 -21.35 26.59 0.02
N LEU A 11 -20.30 27.39 0.12
CA LEU A 11 -20.32 28.64 0.89
C LEU A 11 -21.10 29.72 0.17
N MET A 12 -20.81 29.93 -1.10
CA MET A 12 -21.48 30.92 -1.96
C MET A 12 -21.28 30.59 -3.44
N GLU A 13 -22.09 31.22 -4.28
CA GLU A 13 -21.91 31.24 -5.72
C GLU A 13 -21.44 32.63 -6.17
N LYS A 14 -20.38 32.70 -6.96
CA LYS A 14 -19.85 33.93 -7.52
C LYS A 14 -19.60 33.72 -9.01
N ASN A 15 -20.27 34.50 -9.84
CA ASN A 15 -20.15 34.43 -11.31
C ASN A 15 -20.36 33.01 -11.89
N GLY A 16 -21.31 32.25 -11.36
CA GLY A 16 -21.57 30.87 -11.79
C GLY A 16 -20.57 29.83 -11.26
N ILE A 17 -19.62 30.25 -10.40
CA ILE A 17 -18.64 29.36 -9.77
C ILE A 17 -19.06 29.11 -8.33
N HIS A 18 -19.18 27.84 -7.95
CA HIS A 18 -19.49 27.46 -6.58
C HIS A 18 -18.22 27.41 -5.73
N ILE A 19 -18.19 28.20 -4.66
CA ILE A 19 -17.08 28.23 -3.70
C ILE A 19 -17.38 27.25 -2.59
N ILE A 20 -16.50 26.25 -2.42
CA ILE A 20 -16.64 25.21 -1.40
C ILE A 20 -16.37 25.80 -0.02
N ASN A 21 -17.17 25.43 0.97
CA ASN A 21 -16.95 25.78 2.37
C ASN A 21 -15.80 24.95 2.96
N LEU A 22 -14.67 25.60 3.22
CA LEU A 22 -13.48 24.93 3.74
C LEU A 22 -13.64 24.49 5.21
N GLU A 23 -14.51 25.11 5.99
CA GLU A 23 -14.81 24.67 7.36
C GLU A 23 -15.46 23.28 7.34
N GLU A 24 -16.43 23.07 6.42
CA GLU A 24 -17.03 21.76 6.21
C GLU A 24 -16.01 20.73 5.67
N THR A 25 -15.09 21.17 4.80
CA THR A 25 -14.00 20.29 4.32
C THR A 25 -13.15 19.78 5.48
N ILE A 26 -12.77 20.67 6.41
CA ILE A 26 -11.96 20.31 7.59
C ILE A 26 -12.73 19.33 8.48
N LEU A 27 -13.99 19.63 8.81
CA LEU A 27 -14.83 18.76 9.63
C LEU A 27 -15.01 17.36 9.01
N CYS A 28 -15.26 17.30 7.71
CA CYS A 28 -15.38 16.05 6.98
C CYS A 28 -14.06 15.28 6.92
N LEU A 29 -12.95 15.96 6.71
CA LEU A 29 -11.62 15.38 6.73
C LEU A 29 -11.28 14.80 8.12
N GLU A 30 -11.63 15.49 9.19
CA GLU A 30 -11.45 14.98 10.56
C GLU A 30 -12.27 13.72 10.82
N LYS A 31 -13.53 13.68 10.40
CA LYS A 31 -14.36 12.47 10.49
C LYS A 31 -13.73 11.31 9.73
N ALA A 32 -13.27 11.53 8.50
CA ALA A 32 -12.61 10.53 7.67
C ALA A 32 -11.29 10.03 8.31
N THR A 33 -10.45 10.93 8.81
CA THR A 33 -9.17 10.58 9.46
C THR A 33 -9.39 9.80 10.75
N ASN A 34 -10.41 10.13 11.54
CA ASN A 34 -10.75 9.41 12.76
C ASN A 34 -11.25 7.99 12.46
N PHE A 35 -12.04 7.83 11.40
CA PHE A 35 -12.45 6.51 10.91
C PHE A 35 -11.24 5.68 10.48
N ILE A 36 -10.34 6.26 9.65
CA ILE A 36 -9.10 5.62 9.22
C ILE A 36 -8.27 5.17 10.41
N LYS A 37 -8.04 6.05 11.40
CA LYS A 37 -7.29 5.73 12.63
C LYS A 37 -7.89 4.54 13.37
N SER A 38 -9.23 4.48 13.46
CA SER A 38 -9.94 3.39 14.13
C SER A 38 -9.74 2.04 13.43
N LYS A 39 -9.80 2.04 12.10
CA LYS A 39 -9.61 0.84 11.27
C LYS A 39 -8.15 0.41 11.21
N SER A 40 -7.22 1.37 11.03
CA SER A 40 -5.78 1.12 10.95
C SER A 40 -5.23 0.49 12.23
N LYS A 41 -5.68 0.91 13.42
CA LYS A 41 -5.34 0.27 14.71
C LYS A 41 -5.67 -1.23 14.73
N LYS A 42 -6.70 -1.66 14.01
CA LYS A 42 -7.11 -3.06 13.90
C LYS A 42 -6.37 -3.82 12.78
N GLY A 43 -5.42 -3.19 12.10
CA GLY A 43 -4.75 -3.77 10.93
C GLY A 43 -5.61 -3.71 9.67
N GLY A 44 -6.43 -2.66 9.54
CA GLY A 44 -7.28 -2.43 8.39
C GLY A 44 -6.48 -2.22 7.11
N VAL A 45 -7.02 -2.71 6.01
CA VAL A 45 -6.47 -2.59 4.66
C VAL A 45 -7.25 -1.55 3.89
N PHE A 46 -6.56 -0.62 3.26
CA PHE A 46 -7.16 0.45 2.48
C PHE A 46 -6.81 0.31 0.99
N LEU A 47 -7.78 0.61 0.13
CA LEU A 47 -7.58 0.66 -1.32
C LEU A 47 -7.77 2.09 -1.80
N PHE A 48 -6.71 2.67 -2.36
CA PHE A 48 -6.74 4.00 -2.96
C PHE A 48 -7.13 3.90 -4.43
N VAL A 49 -8.05 4.74 -4.89
CA VAL A 49 -8.55 4.73 -6.26
C VAL A 49 -8.53 6.14 -6.83
N GLY A 50 -7.86 6.30 -7.96
CA GLY A 50 -7.77 7.58 -8.64
C GLY A 50 -7.21 7.42 -10.03
N THR A 51 -8.10 7.20 -11.02
CA THR A 51 -7.69 7.04 -12.43
C THR A 51 -7.61 8.38 -13.17
N LYS A 52 -8.05 9.47 -12.52
CA LYS A 52 -7.95 10.83 -13.07
C LYS A 52 -6.48 11.22 -13.26
N LYS A 53 -6.14 11.80 -14.39
CA LYS A 53 -4.76 12.13 -14.76
C LYS A 53 -4.03 12.95 -13.68
N GLN A 54 -4.74 13.88 -13.03
CA GLN A 54 -4.18 14.74 -11.98
C GLN A 54 -3.95 13.99 -10.65
N ALA A 55 -4.66 12.87 -10.45
CA ALA A 55 -4.62 12.11 -9.20
C ALA A 55 -3.68 10.91 -9.23
N ARG A 56 -3.38 10.33 -10.40
CA ARG A 56 -2.66 9.06 -10.54
C ARG A 56 -1.36 8.99 -9.76
N ASP A 57 -0.46 9.93 -10.03
CA ASP A 57 0.88 9.91 -9.42
C ASP A 57 0.80 10.15 -7.91
N ILE A 58 -0.09 11.05 -7.47
CA ILE A 58 -0.30 11.37 -6.06
C ILE A 58 -0.86 10.15 -5.32
N VAL A 59 -1.90 9.53 -5.88
CA VAL A 59 -2.55 8.35 -5.30
C VAL A 59 -1.56 7.20 -5.16
N GLN A 60 -0.74 6.97 -6.20
CA GLN A 60 0.29 5.95 -6.15
C GLN A 60 1.33 6.25 -5.07
N GLN A 61 1.91 7.47 -5.06
CA GLN A 61 2.94 7.86 -4.10
C GLN A 61 2.43 7.75 -2.65
N GLU A 62 1.22 8.23 -2.38
CA GLU A 62 0.65 8.20 -1.04
C GLU A 62 0.26 6.79 -0.59
N ALA A 63 -0.22 5.94 -1.49
CA ALA A 63 -0.49 4.54 -1.19
C ALA A 63 0.80 3.77 -0.91
N ASP A 64 1.84 3.95 -1.73
CA ASP A 64 3.16 3.34 -1.52
C ASP A 64 3.77 3.81 -0.19
N ARG A 65 3.65 5.13 0.15
CA ARG A 65 4.15 5.71 1.40
C ARG A 65 3.54 5.06 2.65
N CYS A 66 2.27 4.70 2.60
CA CYS A 66 1.58 4.03 3.72
C CYS A 66 1.48 2.50 3.56
N SER A 67 2.14 1.91 2.55
CA SER A 67 2.13 0.47 2.25
C SER A 67 0.72 -0.09 2.05
N MET A 68 -0.13 0.66 1.38
CA MET A 68 -1.50 0.29 1.04
C MET A 68 -1.66 0.04 -0.46
N PHE A 69 -2.80 -0.50 -0.85
CA PHE A 69 -3.09 -0.86 -2.23
C PHE A 69 -3.67 0.30 -3.02
N TYR A 70 -3.50 0.29 -4.35
CA TYR A 70 -4.02 1.35 -5.21
C TYR A 70 -4.46 0.86 -6.60
N VAL A 71 -5.35 1.64 -7.22
CA VAL A 71 -5.74 1.51 -8.63
C VAL A 71 -5.67 2.90 -9.26
N VAL A 72 -4.75 3.09 -10.21
CA VAL A 72 -4.49 4.39 -10.85
C VAL A 72 -4.65 4.39 -12.37
N GLU A 73 -4.60 3.23 -13.03
CA GLU A 73 -4.75 3.20 -14.49
C GLU A 73 -6.20 3.14 -14.91
N ARG A 74 -6.88 2.07 -14.62
CA ARG A 74 -8.29 1.87 -14.94
C ARG A 74 -8.94 0.94 -13.93
N TRP A 75 -10.09 1.35 -13.42
CA TRP A 75 -10.93 0.44 -12.65
C TRP A 75 -11.49 -0.66 -13.54
N LEU A 76 -11.24 -1.90 -13.24
CA LEU A 76 -11.83 -3.04 -13.93
C LEU A 76 -13.15 -3.41 -13.24
N GLY A 77 -14.23 -3.49 -14.03
CA GLY A 77 -15.50 -3.96 -13.49
C GLY A 77 -15.33 -5.33 -12.84
N GLY A 78 -15.80 -5.48 -11.60
CA GLY A 78 -15.61 -6.70 -10.82
C GLY A 78 -14.35 -6.74 -9.95
N THR A 79 -13.59 -5.65 -9.86
CA THR A 79 -12.37 -5.59 -9.04
C THR A 79 -12.63 -5.99 -7.58
N LEU A 80 -13.76 -5.59 -7.01
CA LEU A 80 -14.19 -5.98 -5.67
C LEU A 80 -15.22 -7.10 -5.71
N THR A 81 -16.26 -6.96 -6.53
CA THR A 81 -17.40 -7.91 -6.58
C THR A 81 -17.04 -9.25 -7.18
N ASN A 82 -16.03 -9.33 -8.04
CA ASN A 82 -15.50 -10.56 -8.62
C ASN A 82 -14.01 -10.73 -8.36
N PHE A 83 -13.62 -10.49 -7.11
CA PHE A 83 -12.21 -10.54 -6.67
C PHE A 83 -11.53 -11.89 -6.94
N SER A 84 -12.28 -12.99 -6.98
CA SER A 84 -11.75 -14.31 -7.33
C SER A 84 -11.17 -14.36 -8.75
N THR A 85 -11.83 -13.71 -9.71
CA THR A 85 -11.35 -13.61 -11.10
C THR A 85 -10.14 -12.67 -11.19
N ILE A 86 -10.15 -11.56 -10.47
CA ILE A 86 -8.98 -10.66 -10.36
C ILE A 86 -7.77 -11.42 -9.82
N LYS A 87 -7.92 -12.23 -8.77
CA LYS A 87 -6.84 -13.09 -8.25
C LYS A 87 -6.30 -14.08 -9.29
N LYS A 88 -7.14 -14.63 -10.16
CA LYS A 88 -6.69 -15.50 -11.27
C LYS A 88 -5.83 -14.70 -12.26
N SER A 89 -6.24 -13.48 -12.59
CA SER A 89 -5.49 -12.58 -13.46
C SER A 89 -4.14 -12.19 -12.86
N ILE A 90 -4.09 -11.90 -11.56
CA ILE A 90 -2.85 -11.61 -10.82
C ILE A 90 -1.94 -12.85 -10.80
N LYS A 91 -2.47 -14.07 -10.59
CA LYS A 91 -1.68 -15.30 -10.69
C LYS A 91 -1.07 -15.47 -12.08
N ARG A 92 -1.82 -15.15 -13.14
CA ARG A 92 -1.30 -15.17 -14.52
C ARG A 92 -0.16 -14.18 -14.70
N LEU A 93 -0.28 -12.95 -14.14
CA LEU A 93 0.79 -11.96 -14.12
C LEU A 93 2.05 -12.51 -13.44
N HIS A 94 1.93 -13.07 -12.23
CA HIS A 94 3.07 -13.67 -11.52
C HIS A 94 3.76 -14.79 -12.31
N MET A 95 2.98 -15.61 -13.04
CA MET A 95 3.55 -16.64 -13.91
C MET A 95 4.33 -16.04 -15.08
N LEU A 96 3.85 -14.92 -15.64
CA LEU A 96 4.52 -14.21 -16.75
C LEU A 96 5.72 -13.38 -16.28
N GLU A 97 5.75 -12.95 -15.02
CA GLU A 97 6.88 -12.20 -14.44
C GLU A 97 8.02 -13.11 -13.99
N LYS A 98 7.75 -14.37 -13.71
CA LYS A 98 8.77 -15.30 -13.24
C LYS A 98 9.74 -15.61 -14.37
N GLU A 99 10.98 -15.14 -14.23
CA GLU A 99 12.08 -15.46 -15.16
C GLU A 99 12.33 -16.97 -15.18
N GLY A 100 12.58 -17.52 -16.38
CA GLY A 100 12.75 -18.97 -16.57
C GLY A 100 11.45 -19.77 -16.40
N SER A 101 10.29 -19.14 -16.54
CA SER A 101 9.02 -19.85 -16.55
C SER A 101 8.92 -20.78 -17.75
N LEU A 102 8.48 -22.03 -17.52
CA LEU A 102 8.17 -23.02 -18.56
C LEU A 102 7.25 -22.48 -19.65
N ILE A 103 6.53 -21.39 -19.39
CA ILE A 103 5.64 -20.72 -20.36
C ILE A 103 6.44 -20.14 -21.55
N TYR A 104 7.71 -19.78 -21.36
CA TYR A 104 8.58 -19.23 -22.42
C TYR A 104 9.43 -20.30 -23.12
N GLU A 105 9.50 -21.53 -22.55
CA GLU A 105 10.21 -22.64 -23.15
C GLU A 105 9.48 -23.14 -24.39
N ASN A 106 10.25 -23.41 -25.45
CA ASN A 106 9.74 -23.91 -26.74
C ASN A 106 8.74 -23.01 -27.47
N GLN A 107 8.69 -21.72 -27.13
CA GLN A 107 7.82 -20.74 -27.79
C GLN A 107 8.56 -20.06 -28.97
N THR A 108 7.81 -19.76 -30.02
CA THR A 108 8.31 -18.98 -31.15
C THR A 108 8.53 -17.53 -30.72
N LYS A 109 9.39 -16.77 -31.41
CA LYS A 109 9.62 -15.33 -31.16
C LYS A 109 8.33 -14.51 -31.15
N LYS A 110 7.37 -14.88 -32.01
CA LYS A 110 6.07 -14.19 -32.09
C LYS A 110 5.23 -14.44 -30.83
N GLU A 111 5.22 -15.67 -30.34
CA GLU A 111 4.49 -16.04 -29.11
C GLU A 111 5.09 -15.36 -27.88
N VAL A 112 6.41 -15.36 -27.74
CA VAL A 112 7.12 -14.63 -26.68
C VAL A 112 6.75 -13.14 -26.70
N GLN A 113 6.67 -12.52 -27.89
CA GLN A 113 6.25 -11.12 -28.01
C GLN A 113 4.80 -10.91 -27.57
N MET A 114 3.89 -11.85 -27.88
CA MET A 114 2.51 -11.80 -27.42
C MET A 114 2.42 -11.92 -25.89
N LEU A 115 3.13 -12.86 -25.29
CA LEU A 115 3.19 -13.05 -23.83
C LEU A 115 3.76 -11.80 -23.13
N ASN A 116 4.79 -11.16 -23.70
CA ASN A 116 5.33 -9.91 -23.16
C ASN A 116 4.33 -8.76 -23.21
N ARG A 117 3.56 -8.63 -24.27
CA ARG A 117 2.47 -7.62 -24.35
C ARG A 117 1.37 -7.91 -23.33
N GLU A 118 1.00 -9.19 -23.16
CA GLU A 118 0.06 -9.60 -22.10
C GLU A 118 0.60 -9.24 -20.72
N ARG A 119 1.85 -9.54 -20.42
CA ARG A 119 2.52 -9.22 -19.16
C ARG A 119 2.48 -7.72 -18.85
N ILE A 120 2.86 -6.88 -19.81
CA ILE A 120 2.85 -5.42 -19.65
C ILE A 120 1.41 -4.94 -19.34
N LYS A 121 0.43 -5.39 -20.11
CA LYS A 121 -0.98 -5.02 -19.90
C LYS A 121 -1.49 -5.42 -18.53
N LEU A 122 -1.20 -6.64 -18.08
CA LEU A 122 -1.61 -7.13 -16.76
C LEU A 122 -0.86 -6.40 -15.63
N SER A 123 0.41 -6.08 -15.83
CA SER A 123 1.21 -5.30 -14.89
C SER A 123 0.61 -3.92 -14.68
N ASP A 124 0.31 -3.19 -15.75
CA ASP A 124 -0.31 -1.87 -15.66
C ASP A 124 -1.65 -1.91 -14.91
N GLN A 125 -2.46 -2.94 -15.16
CA GLN A 125 -3.79 -3.07 -14.55
C GLN A 125 -3.75 -3.49 -13.08
N HIS A 126 -2.78 -4.29 -12.66
CA HIS A 126 -2.79 -4.95 -11.36
C HIS A 126 -1.64 -4.58 -10.42
N ARG A 127 -0.67 -3.74 -10.86
CA ARG A 127 0.55 -3.44 -10.07
C ARG A 127 0.25 -3.01 -8.63
N GLY A 128 -0.74 -2.17 -8.42
CA GLY A 128 -1.08 -1.64 -7.10
C GLY A 128 -1.94 -2.57 -6.23
N ILE A 129 -2.50 -3.66 -6.80
CA ILE A 129 -3.32 -4.64 -6.08
C ILE A 129 -2.73 -6.05 -6.10
N LYS A 130 -1.51 -6.20 -6.63
CA LYS A 130 -0.82 -7.47 -6.84
C LYS A 130 -0.71 -8.30 -5.56
N ASP A 131 -0.42 -7.66 -4.43
CA ASP A 131 -0.23 -8.31 -3.15
C ASP A 131 -1.49 -8.30 -2.26
N MET A 132 -2.62 -7.82 -2.77
CA MET A 132 -3.87 -7.77 -2.03
C MET A 132 -4.50 -9.16 -1.88
N ARG A 133 -4.46 -9.71 -0.66
CA ARG A 133 -4.94 -11.08 -0.36
C ARG A 133 -6.43 -11.14 -0.01
N ARG A 134 -6.99 -10.05 0.53
CA ARG A 134 -8.38 -9.92 0.97
C ARG A 134 -8.99 -8.62 0.47
N LEU A 135 -10.30 -8.51 0.52
CA LEU A 135 -11.01 -7.26 0.24
C LEU A 135 -10.56 -6.16 1.21
N PRO A 136 -10.54 -4.89 0.78
CA PRO A 136 -10.18 -3.77 1.64
C PRO A 136 -11.27 -3.50 2.69
N ASP A 137 -10.86 -2.95 3.82
CA ASP A 137 -11.76 -2.53 4.92
C ASP A 137 -12.36 -1.14 4.68
N ALA A 138 -11.78 -0.38 3.76
CA ALA A 138 -12.34 0.86 3.21
C ALA A 138 -11.69 1.20 1.88
N VAL A 139 -12.39 1.97 1.05
CA VAL A 139 -11.90 2.47 -0.24
C VAL A 139 -11.79 3.99 -0.17
N ILE A 140 -10.68 4.54 -0.66
CA ILE A 140 -10.40 5.98 -0.72
C ILE A 140 -10.40 6.39 -2.18
N ILE A 141 -11.34 7.24 -2.60
CA ILE A 141 -11.61 7.55 -4.01
C ILE A 141 -11.36 9.03 -4.29
N VAL A 142 -10.70 9.32 -5.40
CA VAL A 142 -10.61 10.66 -5.99
C VAL A 142 -11.51 10.72 -7.22
N ASP A 143 -12.44 11.66 -7.25
CA ASP A 143 -13.46 11.83 -8.29
C ASP A 143 -14.44 10.64 -8.40
N THR A 144 -15.47 10.68 -7.56
CA THR A 144 -16.49 9.62 -7.51
C THR A 144 -17.38 9.54 -8.74
N LYS A 145 -17.40 10.58 -9.56
CA LYS A 145 -18.14 10.58 -10.83
C LYS A 145 -17.41 9.74 -11.88
N LEU A 146 -16.11 9.88 -11.97
CA LEU A 146 -15.26 9.07 -12.85
C LEU A 146 -15.25 7.62 -12.38
N GLU A 147 -15.11 7.41 -11.08
CA GLU A 147 -15.02 6.10 -10.43
C GLU A 147 -16.38 5.52 -9.99
N SER A 148 -17.45 5.85 -10.71
CA SER A 148 -18.82 5.42 -10.35
C SER A 148 -18.96 3.90 -10.21
N THR A 149 -18.21 3.13 -10.98
CA THR A 149 -18.19 1.66 -10.88
C THR A 149 -17.57 1.19 -9.55
N ALA A 150 -16.47 1.83 -9.12
CA ALA A 150 -15.82 1.53 -7.84
C ALA A 150 -16.76 1.85 -6.67
N VAL A 151 -17.47 2.99 -6.72
CA VAL A 151 -18.48 3.38 -5.75
C VAL A 151 -19.60 2.34 -5.69
N ALA A 152 -20.16 1.95 -6.83
CA ALA A 152 -21.26 0.98 -6.90
C ALA A 152 -20.84 -0.40 -6.36
N GLU A 153 -19.64 -0.88 -6.68
CA GLU A 153 -19.12 -2.15 -6.17
C GLU A 153 -18.85 -2.11 -4.67
N SER A 154 -18.25 -1.04 -4.16
CA SER A 154 -17.99 -0.85 -2.72
C SER A 154 -19.29 -0.84 -1.92
N ARG A 155 -20.30 -0.09 -2.39
CA ARG A 155 -21.62 -0.06 -1.76
C ARG A 155 -22.30 -1.42 -1.76
N ARG A 156 -22.22 -2.15 -2.88
CA ARG A 156 -22.82 -3.50 -2.98
C ARG A 156 -22.23 -4.49 -1.97
N LEU A 157 -20.94 -4.31 -1.63
CA LEU A 157 -20.24 -5.15 -0.66
C LEU A 157 -20.26 -4.60 0.76
N GLY A 158 -20.88 -3.43 1.00
CA GLY A 158 -20.89 -2.77 2.29
C GLY A 158 -19.50 -2.28 2.75
N ILE A 159 -18.60 -2.02 1.81
CA ILE A 159 -17.26 -1.48 2.10
C ILE A 159 -17.37 0.03 2.22
N PRO A 160 -17.00 0.63 3.36
CA PRO A 160 -17.05 2.07 3.56
C PRO A 160 -16.23 2.85 2.55
N ILE A 161 -16.77 3.95 2.06
CA ILE A 161 -16.17 4.81 1.04
C ILE A 161 -15.79 6.15 1.67
N ILE A 162 -14.53 6.52 1.52
CA ILE A 162 -14.00 7.86 1.77
C ILE A 162 -13.72 8.48 0.42
N ALA A 163 -14.24 9.65 0.12
CA ALA A 163 -13.99 10.21 -1.22
C ALA A 163 -13.85 11.73 -1.21
N ILE A 164 -12.96 12.21 -2.09
CA ILE A 164 -12.96 13.63 -2.49
C ILE A 164 -14.15 13.82 -3.42
N VAL A 165 -15.03 14.74 -3.06
CA VAL A 165 -16.29 15.01 -3.76
C VAL A 165 -16.32 16.46 -4.20
N ASP A 166 -16.45 16.69 -5.50
CA ASP A 166 -16.62 18.02 -6.07
C ASP A 166 -18.11 18.32 -6.30
N SER A 167 -18.43 19.54 -6.66
CA SER A 167 -19.76 20.09 -6.89
C SER A 167 -20.60 19.34 -7.95
N ASN A 168 -19.96 18.55 -8.80
CA ASN A 168 -20.60 17.79 -9.88
C ASN A 168 -21.06 16.38 -9.47
N THR A 169 -20.87 15.99 -8.21
CA THR A 169 -21.07 14.63 -7.69
C THR A 169 -22.14 14.60 -6.59
N ASP A 170 -22.74 13.44 -6.37
CA ASP A 170 -23.69 13.19 -5.28
C ASP A 170 -22.96 12.69 -4.02
N PRO A 171 -22.87 13.54 -2.97
CA PRO A 171 -22.22 13.13 -1.71
C PRO A 171 -23.02 12.09 -0.93
N SER A 172 -24.29 11.91 -1.18
CA SER A 172 -25.19 10.99 -0.44
C SER A 172 -24.80 9.51 -0.64
N LEU A 173 -24.05 9.20 -1.68
CA LEU A 173 -23.57 7.86 -2.00
C LEU A 173 -22.33 7.48 -1.23
N ILE A 174 -21.71 8.41 -0.48
CA ILE A 174 -20.40 8.29 0.14
C ILE A 174 -20.55 8.36 1.66
N ASP A 175 -19.89 7.42 2.36
CA ASP A 175 -19.95 7.37 3.83
C ASP A 175 -19.17 8.51 4.50
N TYR A 176 -18.02 8.86 3.92
CA TYR A 176 -17.15 9.94 4.38
C TYR A 176 -16.78 10.86 3.22
N PRO A 177 -17.71 11.75 2.81
CA PRO A 177 -17.44 12.70 1.75
C PRO A 177 -16.51 13.80 2.26
N ILE A 178 -15.51 14.18 1.47
CA ILE A 178 -14.60 15.29 1.71
C ILE A 178 -14.82 16.31 0.59
N PRO A 179 -15.58 17.38 0.83
CA PRO A 179 -15.87 18.37 -0.19
C PRO A 179 -14.58 19.11 -0.57
N ALA A 180 -14.15 18.95 -1.81
CA ALA A 180 -12.95 19.60 -2.31
C ALA A 180 -12.88 19.54 -3.84
N ASN A 181 -12.05 20.39 -4.43
CA ASN A 181 -11.78 20.39 -5.86
C ASN A 181 -10.92 19.17 -6.24
N ASP A 182 -11.45 18.31 -7.08
CA ASP A 182 -10.82 17.09 -7.57
C ASP A 182 -9.99 17.28 -8.87
N ASP A 183 -9.94 18.50 -9.41
CA ASP A 183 -9.09 18.87 -10.56
C ASP A 183 -7.76 19.49 -10.13
N SER A 184 -7.66 19.98 -8.89
CA SER A 184 -6.48 20.65 -8.37
C SER A 184 -5.48 19.65 -7.80
N ILE A 185 -4.31 19.51 -8.42
CA ILE A 185 -3.20 18.67 -7.97
C ILE A 185 -2.84 18.95 -6.50
N ARG A 186 -2.74 20.24 -6.12
CA ARG A 186 -2.39 20.65 -4.75
C ARG A 186 -3.44 20.23 -3.72
N THR A 187 -4.72 20.34 -4.07
CA THR A 187 -5.83 19.94 -3.20
C THR A 187 -5.83 18.45 -2.99
N ILE A 188 -5.72 17.67 -4.08
CA ILE A 188 -5.64 16.21 -4.02
C ILE A 188 -4.45 15.78 -3.16
N GLN A 189 -3.27 16.36 -3.40
CA GLN A 189 -2.04 16.03 -2.65
C GLN A 189 -2.20 16.30 -1.15
N LEU A 190 -2.75 17.46 -0.77
CA LEU A 190 -2.95 17.83 0.64
C LEU A 190 -3.87 16.84 1.36
N ILE A 191 -5.02 16.53 0.75
CA ILE A 191 -6.01 15.63 1.35
C ILE A 191 -5.47 14.20 1.42
N MET A 192 -4.89 13.70 0.32
CA MET A 192 -4.35 12.34 0.28
C MET A 192 -3.19 12.17 1.27
N ALA A 193 -2.31 13.16 1.41
CA ALA A 193 -1.24 13.16 2.41
C ALA A 193 -1.81 13.09 3.84
N ALA A 194 -2.85 13.87 4.16
CA ALA A 194 -3.48 13.85 5.48
C ALA A 194 -4.10 12.48 5.81
N LEU A 195 -4.74 11.83 4.82
CA LEU A 195 -5.32 10.49 4.99
C LEU A 195 -4.22 9.43 5.18
N SER A 196 -3.16 9.46 4.37
CA SER A 196 -2.02 8.53 4.46
C SER A 196 -1.26 8.70 5.78
N ASP A 197 -1.03 9.93 6.23
CA ASP A 197 -0.43 10.24 7.54
C ASP A 197 -1.24 9.62 8.69
N SER A 198 -2.57 9.64 8.57
CA SER A 198 -3.43 9.05 9.58
C SER A 198 -3.31 7.53 9.66
N ILE A 199 -3.05 6.87 8.52
CA ILE A 199 -2.76 5.43 8.45
C ILE A 199 -1.40 5.16 9.12
N ILE A 200 -0.35 5.87 8.71
CA ILE A 200 1.03 5.68 9.20
C ILE A 200 1.11 5.90 10.71
N LYS A 201 0.60 7.05 11.21
CA LYS A 201 0.61 7.38 12.64
C LYS A 201 -0.15 6.38 13.50
N SER A 202 -1.17 5.74 12.93
CA SER A 202 -1.98 4.74 13.66
C SER A 202 -1.37 3.35 13.63
N SER A 203 -0.63 3.00 12.56
CA SER A 203 0.10 1.74 12.44
C SER A 203 1.36 1.74 13.34
N ALA A 204 2.09 2.85 13.41
CA ALA A 204 3.28 3.00 14.25
C ALA A 204 2.99 2.83 15.75
N LYS A 205 1.80 3.25 16.21
CA LYS A 205 1.39 3.05 17.62
C LYS A 205 1.16 1.59 17.99
N LYS A 206 0.98 0.70 17.03
CA LYS A 206 0.81 -0.74 17.29
C LYS A 206 2.15 -1.44 17.55
N SER A 207 3.24 -0.94 16.99
CA SER A 207 4.58 -1.51 17.22
C SER A 207 5.22 -1.10 18.55
N ASN A 208 4.66 -0.08 19.22
CA ASN A 208 5.20 0.48 20.45
C ASN A 208 4.37 0.17 21.71
N SER A 209 3.38 -0.72 21.65
CA SER A 209 2.75 -1.24 22.87
C SER A 209 3.65 -2.31 23.44
N PRO A 210 4.21 -2.14 24.66
CA PRO A 210 4.95 -3.20 25.34
C PRO A 210 4.00 -4.37 25.56
N GLN A 211 4.38 -5.54 25.06
CA GLN A 211 3.76 -6.77 25.53
C GLN A 211 4.17 -6.90 27.01
N ASP A 212 3.21 -6.68 27.90
CA ASP A 212 3.30 -7.11 29.29
C ASP A 212 3.47 -8.64 29.30
N THR A 213 4.70 -9.06 29.25
CA THR A 213 5.09 -10.40 29.68
C THR A 213 5.12 -10.40 31.19
N LEU A 214 3.96 -10.60 31.80
CA LEU A 214 3.86 -11.13 33.14
C LEU A 214 4.35 -12.58 33.09
N GLN A 215 5.65 -12.79 33.22
CA GLN A 215 6.20 -14.06 33.64
C GLN A 215 6.28 -14.02 35.17
N GLU A 216 5.35 -14.70 35.78
CA GLU A 216 5.46 -15.07 37.23
C GLU A 216 6.74 -15.87 37.44
N PRO A 217 7.52 -15.56 38.49
CA PRO A 217 8.67 -16.38 38.85
C PRO A 217 8.17 -17.66 39.51
N LYS A 218 8.29 -18.78 38.81
CA LYS A 218 8.17 -20.11 39.46
C LYS A 218 9.30 -20.30 40.46
N ASN A 219 8.97 -20.22 41.73
CA ASN A 219 9.74 -20.72 42.85
C ASN A 219 10.18 -22.18 42.59
N SER A 220 11.44 -22.42 42.41
CA SER A 220 12.03 -23.73 42.61
C SER A 220 12.88 -23.68 43.86
N LYS A 221 12.52 -24.57 44.77
CA LYS A 221 13.06 -24.84 46.08
C LYS A 221 14.55 -25.15 46.03
N PHE A 222 15.26 -24.55 46.96
CA PHE A 222 16.60 -24.83 47.38
C PHE A 222 16.62 -26.22 48.00
N ASP A 223 17.45 -27.12 47.51
CA ASP A 223 17.93 -28.27 48.25
C ASP A 223 19.47 -28.25 48.27
N LEU A 224 19.97 -28.19 49.48
CA LEU A 224 21.35 -28.15 49.91
C LEU A 224 21.82 -29.59 50.14
N SER A 225 22.88 -30.03 49.51
CA SER A 225 23.79 -31.04 50.10
C SER A 225 25.09 -31.16 49.27
N THR A 226 26.12 -30.65 49.78
CA THR A 226 27.35 -31.28 50.30
C THR A 226 28.39 -31.81 49.30
N SER A 227 29.56 -31.18 49.45
CA SER A 227 30.92 -31.74 49.54
C SER A 227 31.65 -32.04 48.23
N THR A 228 32.70 -31.34 47.97
CA THR A 228 34.07 -31.51 48.32
C THR A 228 34.98 -32.11 47.23
N GLU A 229 36.09 -31.42 47.08
CA GLU A 229 37.46 -31.82 46.66
C GLU A 229 37.73 -31.82 45.15
N LEU A 230 38.66 -31.10 44.73
CA LEU A 230 40.07 -30.80 44.85
C LEU A 230 40.80 -30.97 43.50
N GLN A 231 41.61 -29.98 43.22
CA GLN A 231 42.94 -30.05 42.55
C GLN A 231 42.97 -30.43 41.07
N ALA A 232 43.63 -29.82 40.22
CA ALA A 232 44.83 -28.97 40.16
C ALA A 232 45.55 -29.26 38.85
N GLU A 233 46.26 -28.27 38.40
CA GLU A 233 47.44 -28.33 37.51
C GLU A 233 47.17 -28.69 36.02
N SER A 234 47.75 -28.07 35.08
CA SER A 234 48.80 -27.12 34.84
C SER A 234 49.19 -27.20 33.38
N ASN A 235 49.59 -26.10 32.85
CA ASN A 235 50.68 -25.94 31.87
C ASN A 235 50.61 -26.72 30.54
N ASP A 236 51.04 -26.31 29.46
CA ASP A 236 51.95 -25.26 29.03
C ASP A 236 52.00 -25.19 27.50
N THR A 237 52.34 -24.02 27.03
CA THR A 237 53.30 -23.68 25.99
C THR A 237 53.04 -24.02 24.52
N SER A 238 53.04 -22.90 23.80
CA SER A 238 54.00 -22.50 22.74
C SER A 238 53.77 -23.17 21.38
N SER A 239 53.79 -22.48 20.40
CA SER A 239 54.59 -21.57 19.63
C SER A 239 54.48 -21.89 18.17
N ASP A 240 54.33 -20.87 17.43
CA ASP A 240 55.18 -20.34 16.39
C ASP A 240 54.92 -20.70 14.90
N LYS A 241 54.87 -19.61 14.22
CA LYS A 241 55.51 -19.25 12.92
C LYS A 241 54.77 -19.56 11.63
N ASP A 242 54.47 -18.45 11.02
CA ASP A 242 55.07 -17.87 9.78
C ASP A 242 54.86 -18.69 8.51
N ASP A 243 54.27 -18.15 7.49
CA ASP A 243 54.99 -17.43 6.42
C ASP A 243 54.03 -17.01 5.30
N SER A 244 54.04 -15.76 4.98
CA SER A 244 53.77 -15.22 3.65
C SER A 244 55.13 -15.25 2.92
N PRO A 245 55.33 -15.06 1.59
CA PRO A 245 54.62 -14.11 0.75
C PRO A 245 54.65 -14.37 -0.79
N ALA A 246 54.21 -13.33 -1.49
CA ALA A 246 54.64 -12.84 -2.81
C ALA A 246 54.01 -13.46 -4.07
N GLN A 247 53.29 -12.62 -4.81
CA GLN A 247 53.65 -11.75 -5.95
C GLN A 247 54.02 -12.47 -7.26
N SER A 248 53.35 -12.07 -8.28
CA SER A 248 53.82 -11.44 -9.53
C SER A 248 52.75 -11.58 -10.63
N ASP A 249 52.22 -10.51 -11.15
CA ASP A 249 52.64 -9.65 -12.21
C ASP A 249 52.41 -10.20 -13.62
N ALA A 250 51.86 -9.32 -14.37
CA ALA A 250 52.12 -8.94 -15.76
C ALA A 250 51.03 -9.30 -16.78
N LYS A 251 50.31 -8.24 -17.27
CA LYS A 251 50.53 -7.55 -18.59
C LYS A 251 50.31 -8.46 -19.81
N SER A 252 49.44 -8.07 -20.68
CA SER A 252 49.54 -7.13 -21.80
C SER A 252 48.41 -7.36 -22.79
N GLU A 253 47.73 -6.28 -23.20
CA GLU A 253 47.79 -5.64 -24.53
C GLU A 253 47.23 -6.52 -25.68
N SER A 254 46.26 -6.03 -26.29
CA SER A 254 46.06 -5.13 -27.40
C SER A 254 45.31 -5.74 -28.59
N THR A 255 44.41 -4.91 -29.09
CA THR A 255 44.14 -4.48 -30.47
C THR A 255 43.36 -5.35 -31.44
N ASP A 256 42.38 -4.60 -31.98
CA ASP A 256 41.92 -4.51 -33.37
C ASP A 256 41.22 -5.70 -34.05
N LYS A 257 39.97 -5.55 -34.30
CA LYS A 257 39.39 -5.10 -35.57
C LYS A 257 37.90 -4.93 -35.43
#